data_b6cca9d59a40e3207fe00b35cbf14dc9
#
_entry.id   b6cca9d59a40e3207fe00b35cbf14dc9
#
_cell.length_a   1.000
_cell.length_b   1.000
_cell.length_c   1.000
_cell.angle_alpha   90.00
_cell.angle_beta   90.00
_cell.angle_gamma   90.00
#
_symmetry.space_group_name_H-M   'P 1'
#
loop_
_entity.id
_entity.type
_entity.pdbx_description
1 polymer ?
#
loop_
_entity_poly.entity_id
_entity_poly.type
_entity_poly.pdbx_seq_one_letter_code
_entity_poly.pdbx_strand_id
1 'polypeptide(L)'
;MWLIIRTDFRKEHYVAQQIKALGFPCWVPAQIIVVRDCRGRRVTARAQMQSIRELPILPKRIFAAVPSWALLQGELDHIRHLVAVERDADQRPISVPDSQITAFRAEIDRENTASLALAQRAGRKQKAQWKSLHDALLELIEGAKQTIEQAA
;
A
#
# COMPACT_ATOMS: atom_id res chain seq x y z
N MET A 1 -9.10 12.87 6.06
CA MET A 1 -7.66 12.63 6.34
C MET A 1 -7.35 11.16 6.30
N TRP A 2 -6.14 10.77 5.95
CA TRP A 2 -5.71 9.39 5.87
C TRP A 2 -4.78 9.06 7.01
N LEU A 3 -5.11 8.04 7.79
CA LEU A 3 -4.26 7.52 8.87
C LEU A 3 -3.36 6.41 8.36
N ILE A 4 -2.17 6.30 8.94
CA ILE A 4 -1.23 5.23 8.66
C ILE A 4 -1.44 4.13 9.70
N ILE A 5 -1.79 2.93 9.23
CA ILE A 5 -2.09 1.79 10.08
C ILE A 5 -1.03 0.70 9.85
N ARG A 6 -0.46 0.20 10.94
CA ARG A 6 0.44 -0.94 10.93
C ARG A 6 -0.33 -2.24 11.06
N THR A 7 0.08 -3.22 10.27
CA THR A 7 -0.53 -4.55 10.24
C THR A 7 0.51 -5.63 10.45
N ASP A 8 0.06 -6.84 10.70
CA ASP A 8 0.92 -8.01 10.59
C ASP A 8 1.42 -8.18 9.15
N PHE A 9 2.57 -8.83 9.01
CA PHE A 9 3.18 -9.09 7.71
C PHE A 9 2.28 -9.94 6.81
N ARG A 10 2.07 -9.52 5.58
CA ARG A 10 1.19 -10.15 4.57
C ARG A 10 -0.30 -10.18 4.96
N LYS A 11 -0.72 -9.34 5.89
CA LYS A 11 -2.12 -9.19 6.28
C LYS A 11 -2.73 -7.85 5.85
N GLU A 12 -1.99 -7.07 5.08
CA GLU A 12 -2.38 -5.72 4.66
C GLU A 12 -3.75 -5.70 3.98
N HIS A 13 -3.96 -6.55 2.98
CA HIS A 13 -5.25 -6.64 2.27
C HIS A 13 -6.38 -7.15 3.16
N TYR A 14 -6.08 -8.09 4.07
CA TYR A 14 -7.06 -8.62 4.99
C TYR A 14 -7.54 -7.56 5.99
N VAL A 15 -6.62 -6.80 6.59
CA VAL A 15 -6.95 -5.69 7.49
C VAL A 15 -7.69 -4.59 6.73
N ALA A 16 -7.26 -4.26 5.50
CA ALA A 16 -7.95 -3.27 4.66
C ALA A 16 -9.40 -3.66 4.37
N GLN A 17 -9.69 -4.94 4.16
CA GLN A 17 -11.06 -5.43 3.96
C GLN A 17 -11.91 -5.27 5.21
N GLN A 18 -11.38 -5.56 6.40
CA GLN A 18 -12.10 -5.36 7.65
C GLN A 18 -12.42 -3.88 7.89
N ILE A 19 -11.46 -2.98 7.67
CA ILE A 19 -11.67 -1.53 7.79
C ILE A 19 -12.72 -1.04 6.78
N LYS A 20 -12.69 -1.53 5.56
CA LYS A 20 -13.71 -1.22 4.54
C LYS A 20 -15.10 -1.71 4.96
N ALA A 21 -15.19 -2.88 5.59
CA ALA A 21 -16.46 -3.42 6.09
C ALA A 21 -17.07 -2.55 7.19
N LEU A 22 -16.24 -1.79 7.93
CA LEU A 22 -16.68 -0.77 8.89
C LEU A 22 -17.10 0.56 8.24
N GLY A 23 -17.03 0.65 6.90
CA GLY A 23 -17.41 1.85 6.15
C GLY A 23 -16.28 2.86 5.94
N PHE A 24 -15.04 2.55 6.35
CA PHE A 24 -13.91 3.45 6.15
C PHE A 24 -13.14 3.11 4.86
N PRO A 25 -12.99 4.04 3.92
CA PRO A 25 -12.16 3.83 2.75
C PRO A 25 -10.73 3.46 3.16
N CYS A 26 -10.19 2.42 2.55
CA CYS A 26 -8.85 1.96 2.87
C CYS A 26 -8.05 1.70 1.59
N TRP A 27 -6.75 1.98 1.63
CA TRP A 27 -5.85 1.80 0.52
C TRP A 27 -4.57 1.07 0.95
N VAL A 28 -4.23 0.04 0.18
CA VAL A 28 -2.95 -0.66 0.27
C VAL A 28 -2.15 -0.26 -0.96
N PRO A 29 -1.05 0.51 -0.81
CA PRO A 29 -0.20 0.80 -1.95
C PRO A 29 0.47 -0.49 -2.42
N ALA A 30 0.11 -0.95 -3.60
CA ALA A 30 0.56 -2.23 -4.14
C ALA A 30 1.08 -2.10 -5.56
N GLN A 31 2.19 -2.79 -5.83
CA GLN A 31 2.71 -3.00 -7.17
C GLN A 31 2.11 -4.27 -7.78
N ILE A 32 1.82 -4.20 -9.05
CA ILE A 32 1.43 -5.37 -9.84
C ILE A 32 2.69 -6.02 -10.41
N ILE A 33 2.87 -7.30 -10.12
CA ILE A 33 3.91 -8.12 -10.75
C ILE A 33 3.29 -9.22 -11.59
N VAL A 34 3.85 -9.43 -12.77
CA VAL A 34 3.49 -10.54 -13.63
C VAL A 34 4.50 -11.66 -13.42
N VAL A 35 4.05 -12.76 -12.81
CA VAL A 35 4.85 -13.94 -12.56
C VAL A 35 4.63 -14.92 -13.71
N ARG A 36 5.70 -15.25 -14.42
CA ARG A 36 5.68 -16.37 -15.37
C ARG A 36 5.91 -17.65 -14.60
N ASP A 37 4.95 -18.54 -14.63
CA ASP A 37 5.10 -19.85 -13.98
C ASP A 37 6.01 -20.73 -14.85
N CYS A 38 7.30 -20.72 -14.53
CA CYS A 38 8.32 -21.54 -15.18
C CYS A 38 8.53 -22.88 -14.45
N ARG A 39 7.50 -23.43 -13.79
CA ARG A 39 7.62 -24.74 -13.14
C ARG A 39 7.75 -25.84 -14.19
N GLY A 40 8.98 -26.18 -14.44
CA GLY A 40 9.57 -27.38 -14.97
C GLY A 40 8.66 -28.30 -15.79
N ARG A 41 8.82 -28.25 -17.06
CA ARG A 41 8.74 -29.21 -18.16
C ARG A 41 8.46 -28.39 -19.41
N ARG A 42 9.11 -28.75 -20.51
CA ARG A 42 8.97 -28.14 -21.85
C ARG A 42 7.52 -27.71 -22.11
N VAL A 43 7.18 -26.50 -21.69
CA VAL A 43 5.88 -25.90 -21.98
C VAL A 43 6.02 -25.32 -23.37
N THR A 44 5.30 -25.90 -24.32
CA THR A 44 5.12 -25.32 -25.66
C THR A 44 4.69 -23.86 -25.49
N ALA A 45 5.14 -22.99 -26.37
CA ALA A 45 5.00 -21.52 -26.32
C ALA A 45 3.55 -20.99 -26.08
N ARG A 46 2.53 -21.84 -26.12
CA ARG A 46 1.11 -21.52 -25.94
C ARG A 46 0.60 -21.58 -24.51
N ALA A 47 1.33 -22.12 -23.56
CA ALA A 47 0.84 -22.36 -22.18
C ALA A 47 1.66 -21.64 -21.09
N GLN A 48 2.20 -20.47 -21.38
CA GLN A 48 2.75 -19.60 -20.34
C GLN A 48 1.58 -18.96 -19.56
N MET A 49 1.09 -19.62 -18.53
CA MET A 49 0.16 -19.00 -17.60
C MET A 49 0.91 -17.87 -16.88
N GLN A 50 0.55 -16.64 -17.22
CA GLN A 50 0.99 -15.48 -16.48
C GLN A 50 0.05 -15.30 -15.29
N SER A 51 0.56 -15.36 -14.08
CA SER A 51 -0.20 -14.98 -12.89
C SER A 51 0.13 -13.55 -12.52
N ILE A 52 -0.91 -12.75 -12.31
CA ILE A 52 -0.78 -11.39 -11.81
C ILE A 52 -0.84 -11.46 -10.29
N ARG A 53 0.13 -10.84 -9.63
CA ARG A 53 0.15 -10.73 -8.17
C ARG A 53 0.30 -9.27 -7.77
N GLU A 54 -0.43 -8.90 -6.72
CA GLU A 54 -0.27 -7.63 -6.06
C GLU A 54 0.65 -7.80 -4.85
N LEU A 55 1.69 -7.00 -4.79
CA LEU A 55 2.61 -6.95 -3.65
C LEU A 55 2.56 -5.56 -3.01
N PRO A 56 2.31 -5.47 -1.70
CA PRO A 56 2.38 -4.19 -1.01
C PRO A 56 3.75 -3.53 -1.21
N ILE A 57 3.76 -2.26 -1.62
CA ILE A 57 4.97 -1.44 -1.77
C ILE A 57 5.53 -1.11 -0.39
N LEU A 58 4.63 -0.86 0.58
CA LEU A 58 4.96 -0.64 1.98
C LEU A 58 4.51 -1.85 2.81
N PRO A 59 5.38 -2.83 3.05
CA PRO A 59 5.03 -3.97 3.90
C PRO A 59 4.59 -3.51 5.29
N LYS A 60 3.55 -4.16 5.81
CA LYS A 60 2.96 -3.89 7.13
C LYS A 60 2.31 -2.52 7.29
N ARG A 61 2.04 -1.77 6.23
CA ARG A 61 1.38 -0.47 6.29
C ARG A 61 0.25 -0.36 5.29
N ILE A 62 -0.84 0.24 5.77
CA ILE A 62 -2.01 0.59 4.96
C ILE A 62 -2.46 2.00 5.32
N PHE A 63 -3.25 2.61 4.46
CA PHE A 63 -3.83 3.92 4.68
C PHE A 63 -5.35 3.78 4.81
N ALA A 64 -5.94 4.39 5.85
CA ALA A 64 -7.38 4.43 6.04
C ALA A 64 -7.88 5.87 6.11
N ALA A 65 -8.87 6.19 5.27
CA ALA A 65 -9.52 7.50 5.32
C ALA A 65 -10.58 7.49 6.42
N VAL A 66 -10.40 8.33 7.42
CA VAL A 66 -11.34 8.47 8.52
C VAL A 66 -11.75 9.93 8.70
N PRO A 67 -13.03 10.20 8.99
CA PRO A 67 -13.49 11.55 9.28
C PRO A 67 -12.86 12.10 10.57
N SER A 68 -12.76 11.26 11.58
CA SER A 68 -12.09 11.57 12.84
C SER A 68 -11.45 10.33 13.44
N TRP A 69 -10.38 10.53 14.21
CA TRP A 69 -9.70 9.46 14.95
C TRP A 69 -10.62 8.71 15.91
N ALA A 70 -11.48 9.44 16.64
CA ALA A 70 -12.36 8.87 17.66
C ALA A 70 -13.30 7.78 17.10
N LEU A 71 -13.75 7.92 15.85
CA LEU A 71 -14.63 6.92 15.23
C LEU A 71 -13.92 5.60 14.95
N LEU A 72 -12.66 5.65 14.52
CA LEU A 72 -11.90 4.44 14.25
C LEU A 72 -11.42 3.79 15.55
N GLN A 73 -11.05 4.60 16.55
CA GLN A 73 -10.46 4.12 17.80
C GLN A 73 -11.34 3.08 18.52
N GLY A 74 -12.65 3.28 18.53
CA GLY A 74 -13.60 2.35 19.16
C GLY A 74 -13.69 0.99 18.46
N GLU A 75 -13.30 0.91 17.18
CA GLU A 75 -13.42 -0.30 16.37
C GLU A 75 -12.10 -1.07 16.23
N LEU A 76 -10.98 -0.46 16.62
CA LEU A 76 -9.65 -1.04 16.38
C LEU A 76 -9.44 -2.39 17.07
N ASP A 77 -9.97 -2.57 18.27
CA ASP A 77 -9.79 -3.78 19.06
C ASP A 77 -10.45 -5.01 18.43
N HIS A 78 -11.39 -4.79 17.50
CA HIS A 78 -12.11 -5.85 16.80
C HIS A 78 -11.44 -6.25 15.46
N ILE A 79 -10.43 -5.50 15.03
CA ILE A 79 -9.75 -5.75 13.75
C ILE A 79 -8.58 -6.69 13.96
N ARG A 80 -8.71 -7.91 13.46
CA ARG A 80 -7.65 -8.92 13.53
C ARG A 80 -6.44 -8.53 12.69
N HIS A 81 -5.24 -8.77 13.20
CA HIS A 81 -3.96 -8.46 12.55
C HIS A 81 -3.64 -6.98 12.38
N LEU A 82 -4.45 -6.10 12.93
CA LEU A 82 -4.09 -4.71 13.11
C LEU A 82 -3.13 -4.62 14.31
N VAL A 83 -1.97 -4.01 14.11
CA VAL A 83 -0.94 -3.90 15.16
C VAL A 83 -1.07 -2.58 15.89
N ALA A 84 -1.15 -1.48 15.16
CA ALA A 84 -1.26 -0.13 15.74
C ALA A 84 -1.60 0.90 14.65
N VAL A 85 -2.05 2.07 15.07
CA VAL A 85 -2.02 3.28 14.23
C VAL A 85 -0.70 4.00 14.50
N GLU A 86 -0.01 4.42 13.46
CA GLU A 86 1.24 5.17 13.62
C GLU A 86 0.97 6.51 14.30
N ARG A 87 1.81 6.85 15.26
CA ARG A 87 1.68 8.05 16.08
C ARG A 87 2.98 8.85 16.07
N ASP A 88 2.84 10.15 16.26
CA ASP A 88 3.96 11.06 16.47
C ASP A 88 4.51 10.96 17.91
N ALA A 89 5.47 11.83 18.23
CA ALA A 89 6.08 11.92 19.55
C ALA A 89 5.05 12.27 20.65
N ASP A 90 4.02 13.04 20.31
CA ASP A 90 2.93 13.44 21.22
C ASP A 90 1.79 12.41 21.31
N GLN A 91 2.00 11.20 20.76
CA GLN A 91 1.01 10.14 20.72
C GLN A 91 -0.23 10.46 19.85
N ARG A 92 -0.18 11.48 19.00
CA ARG A 92 -1.25 11.80 18.06
C ARG A 92 -1.15 10.93 16.81
N PRO A 93 -2.27 10.46 16.24
CA PRO A 93 -2.24 9.69 14.99
C PRO A 93 -1.63 10.51 13.86
N ILE A 94 -0.67 9.92 13.14
CA ILE A 94 -0.07 10.53 11.97
C ILE A 94 -1.09 10.50 10.84
N SER A 95 -1.35 11.67 10.25
CA SER A 95 -2.29 11.81 9.14
C SER A 95 -1.61 12.36 7.89
N VAL A 96 -2.03 11.84 6.75
CA VAL A 96 -1.60 12.27 5.43
C VAL A 96 -2.74 13.00 4.74
N PRO A 97 -2.49 14.16 4.12
CA PRO A 97 -3.49 14.89 3.34
C PRO A 97 -4.05 14.07 2.17
N ASP A 98 -5.32 14.25 1.88
CA ASP A 98 -6.01 13.53 0.80
C ASP A 98 -5.37 13.79 -0.58
N SER A 99 -4.93 15.02 -0.82
CA SER A 99 -4.25 15.42 -2.07
C SER A 99 -2.97 14.63 -2.31
N GLN A 100 -2.19 14.35 -1.26
CA GLN A 100 -0.96 13.58 -1.36
C GLN A 100 -1.27 12.11 -1.65
N ILE A 101 -2.25 11.52 -0.96
CA ILE A 101 -2.67 10.14 -1.23
C ILE A 101 -3.20 10.01 -2.66
N THR A 102 -3.98 10.97 -3.14
CA THR A 102 -4.51 10.98 -4.51
C THR A 102 -3.38 11.04 -5.53
N ALA A 103 -2.38 11.89 -5.32
CA ALA A 103 -1.21 11.99 -6.21
C ALA A 103 -0.42 10.66 -6.25
N PHE A 104 -0.16 10.04 -5.09
CA PHE A 104 0.55 8.76 -5.03
C PHE A 104 -0.25 7.62 -5.65
N ARG A 105 -1.57 7.59 -5.50
CA ARG A 105 -2.43 6.61 -6.18
C ARG A 105 -2.29 6.72 -7.69
N ALA A 106 -2.41 7.92 -8.23
CA ALA A 106 -2.29 8.15 -9.67
C ALA A 106 -0.91 7.72 -10.20
N GLU A 107 0.17 7.95 -9.44
CA GLU A 107 1.52 7.51 -9.78
C GLU A 107 1.62 5.98 -9.81
N ILE A 108 1.17 5.32 -8.75
CA ILE A 108 1.20 3.85 -8.65
C ILE A 108 0.34 3.20 -9.73
N ASP A 109 -0.84 3.73 -10.01
CA ASP A 109 -1.73 3.22 -11.07
C ASP A 109 -1.10 3.37 -12.46
N ARG A 110 -0.41 4.49 -12.72
CA ARG A 110 0.34 4.70 -13.95
C ARG A 110 1.46 3.67 -14.10
N GLU A 111 2.25 3.43 -13.06
CA GLU A 111 3.33 2.45 -13.07
C GLU A 111 2.81 1.00 -13.19
N ASN A 112 1.71 0.68 -12.54
CA ASN A 112 1.06 -0.62 -12.66
C ASN A 112 0.58 -0.86 -14.10
N THR A 113 -0.01 0.17 -14.72
CA THR A 113 -0.47 0.10 -16.13
C THR A 113 0.72 -0.10 -17.08
N ALA A 114 1.80 0.66 -16.89
CA ALA A 114 3.03 0.49 -17.67
C ALA A 114 3.63 -0.91 -17.48
N SER A 115 3.62 -1.42 -16.25
CA SER A 115 4.11 -2.75 -15.89
C SER A 115 3.34 -3.85 -16.60
N LEU A 116 2.02 -3.77 -16.64
CA LEU A 116 1.17 -4.72 -17.36
C LEU A 116 1.42 -4.68 -18.85
N ALA A 117 1.54 -3.49 -19.44
CA ALA A 117 1.84 -3.32 -20.85
C ALA A 117 3.22 -3.88 -21.25
N LEU A 118 4.23 -3.69 -20.40
CA LEU A 118 5.58 -4.24 -20.61
C LEU A 118 5.61 -5.76 -20.42
N ALA A 119 4.84 -6.32 -19.50
CA ALA A 119 4.76 -7.76 -19.30
C ALA A 119 4.19 -8.49 -20.54
N GLN A 120 3.33 -7.81 -21.31
CA GLN A 120 2.84 -8.30 -22.58
C GLN A 120 3.93 -8.29 -23.68
N ARG A 121 4.96 -7.44 -23.56
CA ARG A 121 5.99 -7.22 -24.60
C ARG A 121 7.35 -7.86 -24.31
N ALA A 122 7.72 -8.25 -23.12
CA ALA A 122 8.91 -8.99 -22.67
C ALA A 122 9.52 -8.41 -21.37
N GLY A 123 9.78 -9.28 -20.41
CA GLY A 123 10.31 -8.88 -19.11
C GLY A 123 11.77 -8.46 -19.12
N ARG A 124 12.16 -7.51 -18.26
CA ARG A 124 13.41 -7.48 -17.47
C ARG A 124 13.79 -6.18 -16.76
N LYS A 125 13.09 -5.04 -16.87
CA LYS A 125 13.60 -3.76 -16.28
C LYS A 125 12.75 -3.08 -15.20
N GLN A 126 11.97 -3.81 -14.40
CA GLN A 126 11.01 -3.18 -13.47
C GLN A 126 11.53 -2.85 -12.05
N LYS A 127 12.65 -3.41 -11.60
CA LYS A 127 13.03 -3.30 -10.17
C LYS A 127 13.45 -1.89 -9.70
N ALA A 128 14.03 -1.06 -10.55
CA ALA A 128 14.57 0.24 -10.12
C ALA A 128 13.47 1.27 -9.84
N GLN A 129 12.40 1.25 -10.60
CA GLN A 129 11.31 2.21 -10.55
C GLN A 129 10.45 2.06 -9.28
N TRP A 130 10.20 0.80 -8.89
CA TRP A 130 9.46 0.49 -7.67
C TRP A 130 10.22 0.84 -6.39
N LYS A 131 11.56 0.81 -6.42
CA LYS A 131 12.37 1.28 -5.32
C LYS A 131 12.19 2.78 -5.10
N SER A 132 12.18 3.57 -6.16
CA SER A 132 11.94 5.02 -6.08
C SER A 132 10.57 5.37 -5.50
N LEU A 133 9.51 4.65 -5.89
CA LEU A 133 8.17 4.85 -5.32
C LEU A 133 8.08 4.44 -3.85
N HIS A 134 8.73 3.35 -3.48
CA HIS A 134 8.83 2.94 -2.07
C HIS A 134 9.52 4.02 -1.23
N ASP A 135 10.66 4.53 -1.69
CA ASP A 135 11.43 5.55 -0.98
C ASP A 135 10.61 6.84 -0.86
N ALA A 136 9.93 7.28 -1.92
CA ALA A 136 9.05 8.44 -1.90
C ALA A 136 7.86 8.31 -0.94
N LEU A 137 7.29 7.10 -0.82
CA LEU A 137 6.23 6.83 0.17
C LEU A 137 6.76 6.86 1.60
N LEU A 138 7.99 6.40 1.84
CA LEU A 138 8.63 6.53 3.16
C LEU A 138 8.91 7.99 3.51
N GLU A 139 9.42 8.78 2.57
CA GLU A 139 9.65 10.22 2.74
C GLU A 139 8.34 10.97 3.06
N LEU A 140 7.23 10.60 2.42
CA LEU A 140 5.91 11.14 2.73
C LEU A 140 5.53 10.89 4.20
N ILE A 141 5.75 9.67 4.69
CA ILE A 141 5.43 9.30 6.07
C ILE A 141 6.30 10.09 7.04
N GLU A 142 7.59 10.20 6.78
CA GLU A 142 8.51 10.97 7.63
C GLU A 142 8.20 12.48 7.57
N GLY A 143 7.88 13.03 6.40
CA GLY A 143 7.45 14.42 6.26
C GLY A 143 6.16 14.73 7.02
N ALA A 144 5.20 13.81 7.03
CA ALA A 144 3.98 13.95 7.82
C ALA A 144 4.27 13.99 9.33
N LYS A 145 5.25 13.22 9.82
CA LYS A 145 5.69 13.26 11.23
C LYS A 145 6.32 14.63 11.58
N GLN A 146 7.25 15.11 10.73
CA GLN A 146 7.94 16.39 10.97
C GLN A 146 7.00 17.59 10.95
N THR A 147 5.99 17.60 10.08
CA THR A 147 5.01 18.71 10.01
C THR A 147 4.21 18.81 11.29
N ILE A 148 3.92 17.69 11.95
CA ILE A 148 3.21 17.67 13.22
C ILE A 148 4.10 18.18 14.35
N GLU A 149 5.39 17.78 14.36
CA GLU A 149 6.37 18.24 15.36
C GLU A 149 6.64 19.75 15.29
N GLN A 150 6.57 20.36 14.09
CA GLN A 150 6.78 21.81 13.91
C GLN A 150 5.51 22.65 14.25
N ALA A 151 4.34 22.03 14.28
CA ALA A 151 3.07 22.70 14.60
C ALA A 151 2.70 22.65 16.09
N ALA A 152 3.50 21.99 16.91
CA ALA A 152 3.35 21.87 18.35
C ALA A 152 4.26 22.85 19.09
#